data_ce1541d19efae2d4612f9f847b010a46
#
_entry.id   ce1541d19efae2d4612f9f847b010a46
#
_cell.length_a   1.000
_cell.length_b   1.000
_cell.length_c   1.000
_cell.angle_alpha   90.00
_cell.angle_beta   90.00
_cell.angle_gamma   90.00
#
_symmetry.space_group_name_H-M   'P 1'
#
loop_
_entity.id
_entity.type
_entity.pdbx_description
1 polymer ?
#
loop_
_entity_poly.entity_id
_entity_poly.type
_entity_poly.pdbx_seq_one_letter_code
_entity_poly.pdbx_strand_id
1 'polypeptide(L)'
;MRIYNVVGYALLILHAVVSALLAPPPLGPVGGLVVGMLYLMFIWLVAGLYLPEILNMGIAHRALEFKSWFVKSTTLLCNTLAIYVNPQSWVNRHRHHHAFSDRDGDPNKLGADGFWKTLYLCLFPYKCQFDLARDPIFATWPMRLASSSAFAVASQFTSYAFVWAIVSDWVYALGLWFSVGSSACGRTWCRTTGPTIGGSAPGAITTATTP
;
A
#
# COMPACT_ATOMS: atom_id res chain seq x y z
N MET A 1 13.65 -16.59 12.46
CA MET A 1 13.32 -15.65 11.37
C MET A 1 11.81 -15.61 11.25
N ARG A 2 11.18 -14.43 11.27
CA ARG A 2 9.71 -14.34 11.22
C ARG A 2 9.22 -14.70 9.83
N ILE A 3 8.11 -15.43 9.73
CA ILE A 3 7.53 -15.89 8.46
C ILE A 3 7.37 -14.75 7.43
N TYR A 4 7.10 -13.55 7.89
CA TYR A 4 6.95 -12.34 7.07
C TYR A 4 8.22 -11.96 6.31
N ASN A 5 9.40 -12.10 6.96
CA ASN A 5 10.66 -11.83 6.30
C ASN A 5 10.92 -12.87 5.21
N VAL A 6 10.54 -14.14 5.46
CA VAL A 6 10.66 -15.21 4.46
C VAL A 6 9.80 -14.89 3.24
N VAL A 7 8.53 -14.49 3.43
CA VAL A 7 7.64 -14.12 2.34
C VAL A 7 8.18 -12.90 1.58
N GLY A 8 8.64 -11.87 2.30
CA GLY A 8 9.23 -10.69 1.67
C GLY A 8 10.44 -11.00 0.80
N TYR A 9 11.37 -11.83 1.30
CA TYR A 9 12.53 -12.28 0.50
C TYR A 9 12.12 -13.17 -0.67
N ALA A 10 11.17 -14.08 -0.48
CA ALA A 10 10.67 -14.92 -1.57
C ALA A 10 10.07 -14.09 -2.71
N LEU A 11 9.32 -13.04 -2.39
CA LEU A 11 8.75 -12.13 -3.39
C LEU A 11 9.82 -11.30 -4.11
N LEU A 12 10.88 -10.88 -3.40
CA LEU A 12 12.03 -10.20 -4.02
C LEU A 12 12.80 -11.13 -4.97
N ILE A 13 13.02 -12.38 -4.55
CA ILE A 13 13.65 -13.39 -5.39
C ILE A 13 12.78 -13.68 -6.61
N LEU A 14 11.47 -13.86 -6.43
CA LEU A 14 10.53 -14.05 -7.54
C LEU A 14 10.61 -12.88 -8.53
N HIS A 15 10.62 -11.64 -8.05
CA HIS A 15 10.74 -10.47 -8.91
C HIS A 15 12.07 -10.47 -9.68
N ALA A 16 13.19 -10.78 -9.03
CA ALA A 16 14.49 -10.86 -9.67
C ALA A 16 14.52 -11.96 -10.75
N VAL A 17 13.99 -13.15 -10.45
CA VAL A 17 13.91 -14.28 -11.38
C VAL A 17 13.03 -13.93 -12.59
N VAL A 18 11.84 -13.38 -12.36
CA VAL A 18 10.92 -12.95 -13.45
C VAL A 18 11.60 -11.89 -14.32
N SER A 19 12.26 -10.91 -13.70
CA SER A 19 12.97 -9.84 -14.42
C SER A 19 14.10 -10.36 -15.30
N ALA A 20 14.81 -11.39 -14.85
CA ALA A 20 15.90 -11.98 -15.64
C ALA A 20 15.40 -12.93 -16.75
N LEU A 21 14.40 -13.77 -16.43
CA LEU A 21 13.94 -14.82 -17.36
C LEU A 21 13.04 -14.31 -18.48
N LEU A 22 12.24 -13.27 -18.21
CA LEU A 22 11.33 -12.68 -19.19
C LEU A 22 11.96 -11.52 -19.97
N ALA A 23 13.23 -11.17 -19.67
CA ALA A 23 13.90 -10.08 -20.37
C ALA A 23 13.96 -10.34 -21.89
N PRO A 24 13.59 -9.36 -22.72
CA PRO A 24 13.68 -9.51 -24.17
C PRO A 24 15.15 -9.67 -24.61
N PRO A 25 15.41 -10.36 -25.75
CA PRO A 25 16.76 -10.69 -26.21
C PRO A 25 17.76 -9.51 -26.26
N PRO A 26 17.35 -8.29 -26.66
CA PRO A 26 18.27 -7.14 -26.66
C PRO A 26 18.80 -6.75 -25.28
N LEU A 27 18.01 -6.97 -24.22
CA LEU A 27 18.43 -6.67 -22.83
C LEU A 27 19.25 -7.81 -22.22
N GLY A 28 18.91 -9.03 -22.54
CA GLY A 28 19.46 -10.22 -21.90
C GLY A 28 19.12 -10.31 -20.40
N PRO A 29 19.45 -11.42 -19.72
CA PRO A 29 19.07 -11.64 -18.33
C PRO A 29 19.61 -10.59 -17.35
N VAL A 30 20.84 -10.14 -17.56
CA VAL A 30 21.46 -9.12 -16.69
C VAL A 30 20.79 -7.76 -16.86
N GLY A 31 20.57 -7.34 -18.11
CA GLY A 31 19.86 -6.09 -18.40
C GLY A 31 18.43 -6.11 -17.87
N GLY A 32 17.73 -7.23 -18.06
CA GLY A 32 16.39 -7.43 -17.50
C GLY A 32 16.34 -7.34 -15.98
N LEU A 33 17.30 -7.95 -15.29
CA LEU A 33 17.42 -7.82 -13.83
C LEU A 33 17.62 -6.36 -13.42
N VAL A 34 18.52 -5.63 -14.07
CA VAL A 34 18.77 -4.20 -13.76
C VAL A 34 17.50 -3.37 -13.94
N VAL A 35 16.82 -3.51 -15.08
CA VAL A 35 15.55 -2.79 -15.35
C VAL A 35 14.48 -3.15 -14.32
N GLY A 36 14.35 -4.43 -13.98
CA GLY A 36 13.40 -4.88 -12.97
C GLY A 36 13.68 -4.28 -11.58
N MET A 37 14.94 -4.26 -11.17
CA MET A 37 15.32 -3.67 -9.88
C MET A 37 15.13 -2.16 -9.85
N LEU A 38 15.39 -1.44 -10.94
CA LEU A 38 15.11 0.00 -11.06
C LEU A 38 13.61 0.28 -11.00
N TYR A 39 12.78 -0.53 -11.65
CA TYR A 39 11.33 -0.43 -11.58
C TYR A 39 10.82 -0.68 -10.16
N LEU A 40 11.30 -1.72 -9.50
CA LEU A 40 10.96 -2.00 -8.11
C LEU A 40 11.35 -0.84 -7.18
N MET A 41 12.53 -0.28 -7.35
CA MET A 41 13.01 0.88 -6.58
C MET A 41 12.13 2.10 -6.81
N PHE A 42 11.74 2.38 -8.06
CA PHE A 42 10.80 3.44 -8.40
C PHE A 42 9.47 3.29 -7.66
N ILE A 43 8.87 2.10 -7.74
CA ILE A 43 7.59 1.82 -7.04
C ILE A 43 7.75 1.96 -5.52
N TRP A 44 8.86 1.53 -4.96
CA TRP A 44 9.15 1.68 -3.54
C TRP A 44 9.28 3.13 -3.10
N LEU A 45 9.96 3.94 -3.89
CA LEU A 45 10.11 5.37 -3.62
C LEU A 45 8.75 6.07 -3.64
N VAL A 46 7.96 5.81 -4.69
CA VAL A 46 6.64 6.42 -4.87
C VAL A 46 5.67 5.95 -3.78
N ALA A 47 5.59 4.64 -3.53
CA ALA A 47 4.73 4.10 -2.47
C ALA A 47 5.21 4.53 -1.07
N GLY A 48 6.53 4.65 -0.87
CA GLY A 48 7.14 5.12 0.36
C GLY A 48 6.83 6.58 0.68
N LEU A 49 6.73 7.43 -0.33
CA LEU A 49 6.30 8.82 -0.15
C LEU A 49 4.78 8.90 0.05
N TYR A 50 4.02 8.20 -0.78
CA TYR A 50 2.55 8.33 -0.79
C TYR A 50 1.89 7.76 0.46
N LEU A 51 2.20 6.51 0.83
CA LEU A 51 1.52 5.83 1.92
C LEU A 51 1.90 6.38 3.30
N PRO A 52 3.20 6.45 3.70
CA PRO A 52 3.56 6.91 5.04
C PRO A 52 3.48 8.43 5.17
N GLU A 53 3.87 9.21 4.17
CA GLU A 53 3.93 10.66 4.34
C GLU A 53 2.58 11.32 4.06
N ILE A 54 1.95 11.00 2.94
CA ILE A 54 0.72 11.71 2.54
C ILE A 54 -0.52 11.11 3.19
N LEU A 55 -0.74 9.80 3.05
CA LEU A 55 -1.96 9.19 3.62
C LEU A 55 -1.87 9.04 5.13
N ASN A 56 -0.74 8.58 5.67
CA ASN A 56 -0.57 8.34 7.09
C ASN A 56 -0.34 9.65 7.85
N MET A 57 0.81 10.29 7.65
CA MET A 57 1.17 11.48 8.43
C MET A 57 0.34 12.71 8.04
N GLY A 58 0.04 12.88 6.74
CA GLY A 58 -0.72 14.05 6.26
C GLY A 58 -2.21 13.95 6.53
N ILE A 59 -2.87 12.86 6.12
CA ILE A 59 -4.34 12.79 6.23
C ILE A 59 -4.78 12.07 7.49
N ALA A 60 -4.25 10.86 7.76
CA ALA A 60 -4.76 10.05 8.87
C ALA A 60 -4.42 10.65 10.23
N HIS A 61 -3.18 11.04 10.47
CA HIS A 61 -2.69 11.62 11.72
C HIS A 61 -2.73 13.14 11.76
N ARG A 62 -2.78 13.82 10.61
CA ARG A 62 -2.68 15.29 10.50
C ARG A 62 -1.41 15.85 11.16
N ALA A 63 -0.33 15.05 11.15
CA ALA A 63 0.95 15.43 11.72
C ALA A 63 1.79 16.28 10.76
N LEU A 64 1.51 16.19 9.45
CA LEU A 64 2.12 17.01 8.41
C LEU A 64 1.02 17.75 7.65
N GLU A 65 1.24 19.04 7.42
CA GLU A 65 0.34 19.87 6.65
C GLU A 65 0.81 19.98 5.20
N PHE A 66 0.02 19.45 4.29
CA PHE A 66 0.24 19.55 2.84
C PHE A 66 -0.81 20.43 2.18
N LYS A 67 -0.41 21.18 1.17
CA LYS A 67 -1.36 21.91 0.34
C LYS A 67 -2.31 20.94 -0.35
N SER A 68 -3.61 21.24 -0.34
CA SER A 68 -4.67 20.37 -0.86
C SER A 68 -4.43 19.95 -2.33
N TRP A 69 -3.91 20.85 -3.17
CA TRP A 69 -3.60 20.50 -4.56
C TRP A 69 -2.49 19.45 -4.65
N PHE A 70 -1.46 19.54 -3.80
CA PHE A 70 -0.36 18.58 -3.76
C PHE A 70 -0.86 17.18 -3.39
N VAL A 71 -1.67 17.05 -2.33
CA VAL A 71 -2.25 15.77 -1.91
C VAL A 71 -3.07 15.15 -3.04
N LYS A 72 -3.94 15.93 -3.68
CA LYS A 72 -4.80 15.47 -4.79
C LYS A 72 -4.00 14.98 -5.99
N SER A 73 -3.04 15.80 -6.43
CA SER A 73 -2.19 15.48 -7.60
C SER A 73 -1.32 14.25 -7.34
N THR A 74 -0.69 14.19 -6.16
CA THR A 74 0.15 13.05 -5.78
C THR A 74 -0.68 11.78 -5.65
N THR A 75 -1.90 11.86 -5.08
CA THR A 75 -2.81 10.72 -4.99
C THR A 75 -3.15 10.17 -6.38
N LEU A 76 -3.56 11.03 -7.30
CA LEU A 76 -3.87 10.60 -8.67
C LEU A 76 -2.64 10.01 -9.37
N LEU A 77 -1.50 10.69 -9.28
CA LEU A 77 -0.25 10.26 -9.94
C LEU A 77 0.24 8.92 -9.40
N CYS A 78 0.33 8.76 -8.07
CA CYS A 78 0.81 7.53 -7.45
C CYS A 78 -0.11 6.35 -7.74
N ASN A 79 -1.43 6.58 -7.67
CA ASN A 79 -2.41 5.54 -7.98
C ASN A 79 -2.43 5.15 -9.46
N THR A 80 -2.03 6.05 -10.36
CA THR A 80 -2.02 5.77 -11.81
C THR A 80 -0.72 5.10 -12.25
N LEU A 81 0.44 5.55 -11.75
CA LEU A 81 1.74 5.12 -12.26
C LEU A 81 2.40 4.02 -11.44
N ALA A 82 2.07 3.91 -10.15
CA ALA A 82 2.78 3.00 -9.26
C ALA A 82 1.88 1.91 -8.69
N ILE A 83 1.14 2.25 -7.66
CA ILE A 83 0.30 1.29 -6.93
C ILE A 83 -1.04 1.92 -6.59
N TYR A 84 -2.11 1.25 -6.97
CA TYR A 84 -3.44 1.70 -6.59
C TYR A 84 -3.73 1.39 -5.12
N VAL A 85 -4.13 2.44 -4.41
CA VAL A 85 -4.69 2.35 -3.06
C VAL A 85 -5.90 3.26 -2.99
N ASN A 86 -7.05 2.75 -2.60
CA ASN A 86 -8.22 3.60 -2.33
C ASN A 86 -7.92 4.49 -1.11
N PRO A 87 -7.73 5.81 -1.30
CA PRO A 87 -7.20 6.69 -0.25
C PRO A 87 -8.17 6.83 0.93
N GLN A 88 -9.47 6.93 0.67
CA GLN A 88 -10.47 7.05 1.73
C GLN A 88 -10.59 5.75 2.54
N SER A 89 -10.65 4.62 1.86
CA SER A 89 -10.71 3.30 2.51
C SER A 89 -9.46 3.02 3.34
N TRP A 90 -8.28 3.41 2.83
CA TRP A 90 -7.02 3.23 3.54
C TRP A 90 -6.96 4.06 4.83
N VAL A 91 -7.30 5.36 4.75
CA VAL A 91 -7.32 6.25 5.92
C VAL A 91 -8.36 5.79 6.94
N ASN A 92 -9.54 5.37 6.47
CA ASN A 92 -10.58 4.85 7.35
C ASN A 92 -10.11 3.59 8.10
N ARG A 93 -9.54 2.63 7.40
CA ARG A 93 -8.97 1.41 7.99
C ARG A 93 -7.84 1.71 8.96
N HIS A 94 -6.96 2.65 8.63
CA HIS A 94 -5.82 3.04 9.46
C HIS A 94 -6.28 3.68 10.79
N ARG A 95 -7.23 4.61 10.72
CA ARG A 95 -7.84 5.21 11.94
C ARG A 95 -8.59 4.18 12.76
N HIS A 96 -9.25 3.23 12.12
CA HIS A 96 -9.94 2.14 12.82
C HIS A 96 -8.94 1.23 13.55
N HIS A 97 -7.80 0.92 12.92
CA HIS A 97 -6.71 0.21 13.58
C HIS A 97 -6.23 0.97 14.83
N HIS A 98 -5.99 2.27 14.74
CA HIS A 98 -5.59 3.06 15.92
C HIS A 98 -6.65 3.11 17.03
N ALA A 99 -7.92 3.14 16.68
CA ALA A 99 -9.01 3.13 17.65
C ALA A 99 -9.16 1.80 18.40
N PHE A 100 -8.81 0.69 17.75
CA PHE A 100 -9.00 -0.66 18.27
C PHE A 100 -7.69 -1.47 18.35
N SER A 101 -6.52 -0.83 18.35
CA SER A 101 -5.21 -1.49 18.27
C SER A 101 -5.13 -2.76 19.12
N ASP A 102 -4.86 -3.89 18.45
CA ASP A 102 -4.72 -5.23 19.02
C ASP A 102 -5.96 -5.79 19.78
N ARG A 103 -7.09 -5.07 19.74
CA ARG A 103 -8.36 -5.49 20.35
C ARG A 103 -9.28 -6.14 19.31
N ASP A 104 -10.40 -6.68 19.79
CA ASP A 104 -11.45 -7.18 18.89
C ASP A 104 -12.04 -6.02 18.10
N GLY A 105 -12.15 -6.22 16.77
CA GLY A 105 -12.56 -5.19 15.82
C GLY A 105 -11.39 -4.47 15.13
N ASP A 106 -10.14 -4.69 15.53
CA ASP A 106 -8.99 -4.17 14.80
C ASP A 106 -8.87 -4.82 13.41
N PRO A 107 -8.97 -4.04 12.32
CA PRO A 107 -8.87 -4.58 10.97
C PRO A 107 -7.48 -5.12 10.63
N ASN A 108 -6.48 -4.79 11.43
CA ASN A 108 -5.10 -5.22 11.26
C ASN A 108 -4.67 -6.26 12.30
N LYS A 109 -5.59 -6.73 13.16
CA LYS A 109 -5.30 -7.75 14.16
C LYS A 109 -4.96 -9.06 13.45
N LEU A 110 -3.69 -9.42 13.53
CA LEU A 110 -3.19 -10.66 12.97
C LEU A 110 -3.15 -11.74 14.02
N GLY A 111 -3.49 -12.92 13.60
CA GLY A 111 -3.44 -14.12 14.42
C GLY A 111 -4.81 -14.70 14.76
N ALA A 112 -5.86 -13.88 14.91
CA ALA A 112 -7.20 -14.42 15.11
C ALA A 112 -7.82 -15.00 13.83
N ASP A 113 -7.48 -14.41 12.68
CA ASP A 113 -8.19 -14.65 11.41
C ASP A 113 -7.39 -15.46 10.38
N GLY A 114 -6.11 -15.73 10.63
CA GLY A 114 -5.25 -16.53 9.76
C GLY A 114 -4.80 -15.84 8.46
N PHE A 115 -3.87 -16.50 7.75
CA PHE A 115 -3.23 -16.00 6.53
C PHE A 115 -4.23 -15.63 5.42
N TRP A 116 -5.21 -16.49 5.15
CA TRP A 116 -6.14 -16.32 4.03
C TRP A 116 -7.07 -15.11 4.19
N LYS A 117 -7.54 -14.83 5.40
CA LYS A 117 -8.35 -13.65 5.66
C LYS A 117 -7.52 -12.37 5.53
N THR A 118 -6.29 -12.38 6.00
CA THR A 118 -5.38 -11.24 5.83
C THR A 118 -5.09 -10.98 4.35
N LEU A 119 -4.82 -12.02 3.55
CA LEU A 119 -4.64 -11.91 2.10
C LEU A 119 -5.90 -11.35 1.44
N TYR A 120 -7.08 -11.84 1.81
CA TYR A 120 -8.35 -11.32 1.32
C TYR A 120 -8.51 -9.83 1.63
N LEU A 121 -8.21 -9.40 2.86
CA LEU A 121 -8.29 -7.99 3.26
C LEU A 121 -7.25 -7.07 2.57
N CYS A 122 -6.15 -7.64 2.07
CA CYS A 122 -5.19 -6.90 1.24
C CYS A 122 -5.71 -6.69 -0.19
N LEU A 123 -6.46 -7.66 -0.72
CA LEU A 123 -6.93 -7.66 -2.11
C LEU A 123 -8.27 -6.94 -2.28
N PHE A 124 -9.11 -6.92 -1.24
CA PHE A 124 -10.46 -6.39 -1.31
C PHE A 124 -10.69 -5.23 -0.34
N PRO A 125 -11.56 -4.27 -0.69
CA PRO A 125 -11.86 -3.14 0.19
C PRO A 125 -12.44 -3.63 1.53
N TYR A 126 -11.82 -3.20 2.62
CA TYR A 126 -12.34 -3.46 3.96
C TYR A 126 -13.53 -2.53 4.25
N LYS A 127 -14.67 -3.12 4.59
CA LYS A 127 -15.83 -2.36 5.08
C LYS A 127 -15.66 -2.13 6.59
N CYS A 128 -15.25 -0.94 6.97
CA CYS A 128 -15.26 -0.54 8.36
C CYS A 128 -16.69 -0.38 8.87
N GLN A 129 -16.94 -0.73 10.13
CA GLN A 129 -18.24 -0.51 10.78
C GLN A 129 -18.59 0.97 10.90
N PHE A 130 -17.57 1.82 11.02
CA PHE A 130 -17.71 3.27 11.19
C PHE A 130 -16.91 3.98 10.11
N ASP A 131 -17.45 5.09 9.60
CA ASP A 131 -16.71 5.97 8.73
C ASP A 131 -15.92 6.98 9.56
N LEU A 132 -14.61 6.78 9.64
CA LEU A 132 -13.65 7.64 10.32
C LEU A 132 -12.88 8.56 9.36
N ALA A 133 -13.06 8.39 8.04
CA ALA A 133 -12.41 9.18 7.00
C ALA A 133 -13.33 10.29 6.48
N ARG A 134 -13.76 11.19 7.38
CA ARG A 134 -14.68 12.31 7.08
C ARG A 134 -13.96 13.62 6.75
N ASP A 135 -12.70 13.56 6.36
CA ASP A 135 -11.94 14.78 6.01
C ASP A 135 -12.52 15.43 4.76
N PRO A 136 -12.65 16.78 4.75
CA PRO A 136 -13.24 17.51 3.61
C PRO A 136 -12.53 17.25 2.28
N ILE A 137 -11.26 16.85 2.32
CA ILE A 137 -10.49 16.54 1.12
C ILE A 137 -11.12 15.38 0.33
N PHE A 138 -11.73 14.37 0.99
CA PHE A 138 -12.39 13.25 0.33
C PHE A 138 -13.69 13.64 -0.38
N ALA A 139 -14.30 14.76 -0.02
CA ALA A 139 -15.46 15.31 -0.73
C ALA A 139 -15.10 15.95 -2.08
N THR A 140 -13.80 16.20 -2.35
CA THR A 140 -13.36 16.80 -3.61
C THR A 140 -13.40 15.80 -4.76
N TRP A 141 -13.65 16.27 -5.99
CA TRP A 141 -13.79 15.36 -7.14
C TRP A 141 -12.54 14.50 -7.41
N PRO A 142 -11.29 14.99 -7.28
CA PRO A 142 -10.13 14.15 -7.54
C PRO A 142 -10.01 13.00 -6.54
N MET A 143 -10.34 13.24 -5.26
CA MET A 143 -10.27 12.21 -4.23
C MET A 143 -11.43 11.21 -4.34
N ARG A 144 -12.63 11.68 -4.73
CA ARG A 144 -13.75 10.77 -5.07
C ARG A 144 -13.43 9.90 -6.28
N LEU A 145 -12.83 10.49 -7.31
CA LEU A 145 -12.34 9.73 -8.47
C LEU A 145 -11.32 8.67 -8.05
N ALA A 146 -10.29 9.06 -7.30
CA ALA A 146 -9.25 8.15 -6.80
C ALA A 146 -9.81 7.05 -5.89
N SER A 147 -10.96 7.27 -5.25
CA SER A 147 -11.62 6.27 -4.40
C SER A 147 -12.63 5.40 -5.15
N SER A 148 -12.85 5.62 -6.44
CA SER A 148 -13.83 4.88 -7.23
C SER A 148 -13.30 3.55 -7.77
N SER A 149 -14.16 2.55 -7.90
CA SER A 149 -13.80 1.25 -8.48
C SER A 149 -13.43 1.37 -9.96
N ALA A 150 -14.08 2.27 -10.70
CA ALA A 150 -13.75 2.51 -12.10
C ALA A 150 -12.32 3.05 -12.26
N PHE A 151 -11.91 4.00 -11.42
CA PHE A 151 -10.54 4.49 -11.41
C PHE A 151 -9.54 3.41 -10.97
N ALA A 152 -9.91 2.56 -9.99
CA ALA A 152 -9.08 1.44 -9.59
C ALA A 152 -8.73 0.53 -10.76
N VAL A 153 -9.72 0.15 -11.56
CA VAL A 153 -9.51 -0.68 -12.76
C VAL A 153 -8.71 0.07 -13.82
N ALA A 154 -9.11 1.30 -14.16
CA ALA A 154 -8.43 2.11 -15.18
C ALA A 154 -6.96 2.36 -14.82
N SER A 155 -6.66 2.66 -13.55
CA SER A 155 -5.29 2.90 -13.08
C SER A 155 -4.39 1.68 -13.24
N GLN A 156 -4.90 0.46 -13.03
CA GLN A 156 -4.12 -0.76 -13.22
C GLN A 156 -3.74 -0.96 -14.69
N PHE A 157 -4.68 -0.73 -15.60
CA PHE A 157 -4.38 -0.78 -17.05
C PHE A 157 -3.39 0.31 -17.46
N THR A 158 -3.55 1.52 -16.93
CA THR A 158 -2.64 2.64 -17.23
C THR A 158 -1.23 2.37 -16.68
N SER A 159 -1.13 1.86 -15.45
CA SER A 159 0.15 1.44 -14.84
C SER A 159 0.85 0.37 -15.68
N TYR A 160 0.11 -0.66 -16.11
CA TYR A 160 0.65 -1.69 -17.00
C TYR A 160 1.10 -1.10 -18.34
N ALA A 161 0.26 -0.28 -18.99
CA ALA A 161 0.58 0.36 -20.26
C ALA A 161 1.83 1.27 -20.17
N PHE A 162 1.99 1.95 -19.02
CA PHE A 162 3.18 2.76 -18.75
C PHE A 162 4.46 1.90 -18.70
N VAL A 163 4.42 0.76 -18.00
CA VAL A 163 5.56 -0.17 -17.98
C VAL A 163 5.85 -0.71 -19.38
N TRP A 164 4.81 -1.13 -20.10
CA TRP A 164 4.94 -1.62 -21.47
C TRP A 164 5.55 -0.58 -22.42
N ALA A 165 5.11 0.68 -22.35
CA ALA A 165 5.68 1.75 -23.16
C ALA A 165 7.17 1.97 -22.91
N ILE A 166 7.64 1.74 -21.68
CA ILE A 166 9.06 1.88 -21.32
C ILE A 166 9.88 0.69 -21.84
N VAL A 167 9.40 -0.53 -21.59
CA VAL A 167 10.20 -1.74 -21.90
C VAL A 167 9.97 -2.28 -23.30
N SER A 168 8.93 -1.81 -24.00
CA SER A 168 8.55 -2.18 -25.38
C SER A 168 8.31 -3.69 -25.62
N ASP A 169 8.19 -4.48 -24.55
CA ASP A 169 7.87 -5.90 -24.57
C ASP A 169 6.71 -6.17 -23.63
N TRP A 170 5.61 -6.69 -24.16
CA TRP A 170 4.38 -6.83 -23.38
C TRP A 170 4.44 -7.97 -22.34
N VAL A 171 5.17 -9.06 -22.64
CA VAL A 171 5.33 -10.19 -21.72
C VAL A 171 6.21 -9.80 -20.56
N TYR A 172 7.32 -9.13 -20.86
CA TYR A 172 8.23 -8.62 -19.84
C TYR A 172 7.54 -7.55 -18.95
N ALA A 173 6.82 -6.62 -19.57
CA ALA A 173 6.02 -5.62 -18.86
C ALA A 173 5.00 -6.27 -17.90
N LEU A 174 4.30 -7.30 -18.38
CA LEU A 174 3.33 -8.03 -17.54
C LEU A 174 4.02 -8.74 -16.37
N GLY A 175 5.16 -9.37 -16.61
CA GLY A 175 5.96 -10.01 -15.56
C GLY A 175 6.44 -9.01 -14.49
N LEU A 176 6.99 -7.88 -14.91
CA LEU A 176 7.43 -6.80 -14.00
C LEU A 176 6.26 -6.24 -13.19
N TRP A 177 5.17 -5.88 -13.85
CA TRP A 177 3.99 -5.30 -13.23
C TRP A 177 3.37 -6.25 -12.21
N PHE A 178 3.20 -7.52 -12.56
CA PHE A 178 2.60 -8.53 -11.68
C PHE A 178 3.50 -8.84 -10.47
N SER A 179 4.80 -9.02 -10.68
CA SER A 179 5.74 -9.35 -9.60
C SER A 179 5.93 -8.20 -8.61
N VAL A 180 5.90 -6.95 -9.07
CA VAL A 180 5.92 -5.77 -8.20
C VAL A 180 4.60 -5.62 -7.45
N GLY A 181 3.47 -5.80 -8.11
CA GLY A 181 2.15 -5.77 -7.47
C GLY A 181 2.04 -6.79 -6.33
N SER A 182 2.51 -8.02 -6.57
CA SER A 182 2.57 -9.08 -5.56
C SER A 182 3.49 -8.70 -4.39
N SER A 183 4.64 -8.09 -4.68
CA SER A 183 5.60 -7.62 -3.67
C SER A 183 5.03 -6.48 -2.82
N ALA A 184 4.27 -5.57 -3.39
CA ALA A 184 3.61 -4.48 -2.68
C ALA A 184 2.51 -4.99 -1.74
N CYS A 185 1.69 -5.93 -2.19
CA CYS A 185 0.68 -6.59 -1.37
C CYS A 185 1.31 -7.33 -0.18
N GLY A 186 2.35 -8.11 -0.41
CA GLY A 186 3.07 -8.84 0.63
C GLY A 186 3.69 -7.92 1.69
N ARG A 187 4.16 -6.73 1.31
CA ARG A 187 4.74 -5.76 2.26
C ARG A 187 3.71 -4.99 3.08
N THR A 188 2.59 -4.65 2.48
CA THR A 188 1.47 -4.07 3.25
C THR A 188 1.06 -5.05 4.34
N TRP A 189 0.99 -6.33 4.00
CA TRP A 189 0.76 -7.41 4.95
C TRP A 189 1.85 -7.48 6.04
N CYS A 190 3.15 -7.45 5.69
CA CYS A 190 4.25 -7.51 6.64
C CYS A 190 4.28 -6.33 7.62
N ARG A 191 3.92 -5.11 7.20
CA ARG A 191 3.91 -3.93 8.08
C ARG A 191 2.74 -3.92 9.05
N THR A 192 1.58 -4.40 8.61
CA THR A 192 0.40 -4.47 9.48
C THR A 192 0.50 -5.60 10.50
N THR A 193 1.44 -6.54 10.32
CA THR A 193 1.60 -7.74 11.14
C THR A 193 2.83 -7.72 12.04
N GLY A 194 3.68 -6.68 11.92
CA GLY A 194 4.81 -6.51 12.82
C GLY A 194 4.31 -6.27 14.24
N PRO A 195 4.92 -6.87 15.30
CA PRO A 195 4.60 -6.50 16.66
C PRO A 195 4.89 -5.02 16.84
N THR A 196 3.95 -4.28 17.36
CA THR A 196 4.19 -2.97 17.95
C THR A 196 5.31 -3.14 18.98
N ILE A 197 6.49 -2.61 18.66
CA ILE A 197 7.58 -2.53 19.62
C ILE A 197 7.04 -1.66 20.75
N GLY A 198 6.72 -2.32 21.88
CA GLY A 198 6.46 -1.80 23.20
C GLY A 198 6.18 -0.30 23.33
N GLY A 199 5.05 0.16 22.92
CA GLY A 199 4.46 1.39 23.44
C GLY A 199 3.78 1.03 24.76
N SER A 200 4.40 1.40 25.88
CA SER A 200 3.74 1.41 27.17
C SER A 200 2.38 2.09 27.04
N ALA A 201 1.32 1.39 27.45
CA ALA A 201 -0.02 1.94 27.50
C ALA A 201 0.01 3.30 28.21
N PRO A 202 -0.61 4.35 27.64
CA PRO A 202 -0.79 5.59 28.39
C PRO A 202 -1.56 5.23 29.65
N GLY A 203 -0.99 5.55 30.82
CA GLY A 203 -1.54 5.23 32.11
C GLY A 203 -3.01 5.66 32.18
N ALA A 204 -3.84 4.79 32.71
CA ALA A 204 -5.19 5.08 33.08
C ALA A 204 -5.19 6.34 33.96
N ILE A 205 -5.81 7.40 33.48
CA ILE A 205 -6.10 8.58 34.30
C ILE A 205 -7.10 8.11 35.36
N THR A 206 -6.59 7.75 36.51
CA THR A 206 -7.40 7.56 37.70
C THR A 206 -7.97 8.92 38.06
N THR A 207 -9.23 9.17 37.75
CA THR A 207 -9.99 10.26 38.33
C THR A 207 -10.09 10.01 39.85
N ALA A 208 -9.22 10.67 40.59
CA ALA A 208 -9.36 10.76 42.03
C ALA A 208 -10.64 11.57 42.32
N THR A 209 -11.69 10.89 42.75
CA THR A 209 -12.82 11.50 43.42
C THR A 209 -12.32 11.90 44.82
N THR A 210 -12.12 13.17 45.05
CA THR A 210 -11.98 13.74 46.37
C THR A 210 -13.36 13.86 47.03
N PRO A 211 -13.45 13.62 48.34
CA PRO A 211 -14.68 13.63 49.11
C PRO A 211 -15.28 15.04 49.30
#